data_06f95ac31ce76a7388b5e197a2e50b84
#
_entry.id   06f95ac31ce76a7388b5e197a2e50b84
#
_cell.length_a   1.000
_cell.length_b   1.000
_cell.length_c   1.000
_cell.angle_alpha   90.00
_cell.angle_beta   90.00
_cell.angle_gamma   90.00
#
_symmetry.space_group_name_H-M   'P 1'
#
loop_
_entity.id
_entity.type
_entity.pdbx_description
1 polymer ?
#
loop_
_entity_poly.entity_id
_entity_poly.type
_entity_poly.pdbx_seq_one_letter_code
_entity_poly.pdbx_strand_id
1 'polypeptide(L)'
;MTALFRKCYIQIDILKSLTKDEISRLCLNECYNPSDERNKIEKIEVIRIRVSENQNNLKEAIDDPWIVFKCNDVGEGCSFNFNDSDFFKLKGEIVYYVRAIQEPTLAVGGDPLRCKLDQKGNCIETKPCYASGPKFDPNDDCLAPIGERAWSSPIFISKQNSS
;
A
#
# COMPACT_ATOMS: atom_id res chain seq x y z
N MET A 1 13.56 7.87 13.74
CA MET A 1 13.66 7.61 12.29
C MET A 1 12.46 8.27 11.64
N THR A 2 12.69 9.24 10.78
CA THR A 2 11.62 10.00 10.12
C THR A 2 11.48 9.48 8.70
N ALA A 3 10.43 8.72 8.44
CA ALA A 3 10.09 8.35 7.08
C ALA A 3 9.28 9.49 6.45
N LEU A 4 9.92 10.27 5.60
CA LEU A 4 9.28 11.36 4.87
C LEU A 4 8.79 10.81 3.54
N PHE A 5 7.51 10.41 3.48
CA PHE A 5 6.82 10.27 2.20
C PHE A 5 6.51 11.67 1.68
N ARG A 6 7.52 12.30 1.08
CA ARG A 6 7.22 13.47 0.28
C ARG A 6 6.36 13.01 -0.89
N LYS A 7 5.14 13.55 -0.99
CA LYS A 7 4.43 13.59 -2.26
C LYS A 7 5.46 13.89 -3.34
N CYS A 8 5.42 13.18 -4.42
CA CYS A 8 6.27 13.44 -5.58
C CYS A 8 5.86 14.79 -6.22
N TYR A 9 6.00 15.89 -5.46
CA TYR A 9 5.59 17.25 -5.83
C TYR A 9 6.30 17.74 -7.08
N ILE A 10 7.59 17.39 -7.20
CA ILE A 10 8.39 17.79 -8.36
C ILE A 10 7.80 17.17 -9.64
N GLN A 11 7.26 15.95 -9.55
CA GLN A 11 6.64 15.33 -10.72
C GLN A 11 5.25 15.91 -11.06
N ILE A 12 4.48 16.41 -10.09
CA ILE A 12 3.13 16.92 -10.34
C ILE A 12 3.18 18.23 -11.11
N ASP A 13 4.01 19.15 -10.68
CA ASP A 13 4.12 20.46 -11.35
C ASP A 13 4.77 20.31 -12.72
N ILE A 14 5.75 19.42 -12.85
CA ILE A 14 6.32 19.08 -14.15
C ILE A 14 5.27 18.39 -15.03
N LEU A 15 4.51 17.42 -14.52
CA LEU A 15 3.46 16.75 -15.31
C LEU A 15 2.34 17.70 -15.73
N LYS A 16 1.97 18.68 -14.90
CA LYS A 16 0.99 19.71 -15.26
C LYS A 16 1.48 20.67 -16.35
N SER A 17 2.78 20.83 -16.47
CA SER A 17 3.40 21.65 -17.52
C SER A 17 3.68 20.90 -18.82
N LEU A 18 3.56 19.57 -18.82
CA LEU A 18 3.81 18.74 -20.00
C LEU A 18 2.58 18.63 -20.89
N THR A 19 2.81 18.56 -22.19
CA THR A 19 1.77 18.22 -23.17
C THR A 19 1.34 16.75 -23.04
N LYS A 20 0.15 16.42 -23.56
CA LYS A 20 -0.33 15.03 -23.58
C LYS A 20 0.64 14.07 -24.28
N ASP A 21 1.30 14.54 -25.32
CA ASP A 21 2.27 13.74 -26.08
C ASP A 21 3.55 13.46 -25.26
N GLU A 22 4.00 14.47 -24.49
CA GLU A 22 5.14 14.30 -23.58
C GLU A 22 4.82 13.35 -22.44
N ILE A 23 3.61 13.43 -21.86
CA ILE A 23 3.14 12.48 -20.82
C ILE A 23 3.05 11.08 -21.39
N SER A 24 2.45 10.89 -22.57
CA SER A 24 2.40 9.58 -23.25
C SER A 24 3.77 8.98 -23.49
N ARG A 25 4.73 9.81 -23.92
CA ARG A 25 6.11 9.36 -24.15
C ARG A 25 6.81 8.96 -22.85
N LEU A 26 6.64 9.72 -21.78
CA LEU A 26 7.24 9.42 -20.47
C LEU A 26 6.65 8.17 -19.83
N CYS A 27 5.35 7.97 -20.01
CA CYS A 27 4.64 6.79 -19.51
C CYS A 27 4.69 5.59 -20.47
N LEU A 28 5.43 5.65 -21.56
CA LEU A 28 5.50 4.59 -22.58
C LEU A 28 4.11 4.12 -23.05
N ASN A 29 3.15 5.03 -23.12
CA ASN A 29 1.73 4.77 -23.38
C ASN A 29 1.01 3.92 -22.32
N GLU A 30 1.55 3.77 -21.13
CA GLU A 30 0.90 3.04 -20.02
C GLU A 30 -0.14 3.89 -19.27
N CYS A 31 -0.10 5.22 -19.40
CA CYS A 31 -1.04 6.15 -18.79
C CYS A 31 -2.21 6.45 -19.74
N TYR A 32 -3.12 5.51 -19.93
CA TYR A 32 -4.23 5.67 -20.89
C TYR A 32 -5.26 6.74 -20.49
N ASN A 33 -5.49 6.91 -19.18
CA ASN A 33 -6.46 7.89 -18.66
C ASN A 33 -5.91 8.53 -17.38
N PRO A 34 -4.93 9.44 -17.47
CA PRO A 34 -4.44 10.13 -16.30
C PRO A 34 -5.57 11.01 -15.73
N SER A 35 -5.91 10.81 -14.46
CA SER A 35 -6.84 11.69 -13.75
C SER A 35 -6.11 12.96 -13.30
N ASP A 36 -6.79 14.12 -13.42
CA ASP A 36 -6.30 15.37 -12.86
C ASP A 36 -6.37 15.37 -11.33
N GLU A 37 -7.25 14.53 -10.76
CA GLU A 37 -7.37 14.34 -9.33
C GLU A 37 -6.57 13.13 -8.88
N ARG A 38 -5.91 13.26 -7.74
CA ARG A 38 -5.17 12.17 -7.12
C ARG A 38 -5.96 11.58 -5.97
N ASN A 39 -6.00 10.27 -5.95
CA ASN A 39 -6.55 9.54 -4.82
C ASN A 39 -5.70 9.79 -3.56
N LYS A 40 -6.37 9.91 -2.43
CA LYS A 40 -5.73 10.19 -1.15
C LYS A 40 -5.07 8.93 -0.59
N ILE A 41 -4.01 9.12 0.19
CA ILE A 41 -3.48 8.05 1.02
C ILE A 41 -4.34 7.97 2.28
N GLU A 42 -5.04 6.87 2.48
CA GLU A 42 -5.89 6.62 3.64
C GLU A 42 -5.05 6.35 4.89
N LYS A 43 -4.04 5.50 4.73
CA LYS A 43 -3.19 5.09 5.85
C LYS A 43 -1.80 4.68 5.41
N ILE A 44 -0.90 4.70 6.39
CA ILE A 44 0.45 4.18 6.27
C ILE A 44 0.64 3.10 7.32
N GLU A 45 1.15 1.97 6.91
CA GLU A 45 1.47 0.83 7.75
C GLU A 45 2.97 0.64 7.82
N VAL A 46 3.51 0.47 9.02
CA VAL A 46 4.90 0.11 9.24
C VAL A 46 4.95 -1.38 9.52
N ILE A 47 5.78 -2.07 8.80
CA ILE A 47 6.05 -3.48 8.99
C ILE A 47 7.42 -3.62 9.66
N ARG A 48 7.51 -4.47 10.68
CA ARG A 48 8.74 -4.77 11.40
C ARG A 48 9.06 -6.25 11.29
N ILE A 49 10.27 -6.57 10.88
CA ILE A 49 10.76 -7.93 10.75
C ILE A 49 11.96 -8.11 11.66
N ARG A 50 11.92 -9.13 12.52
CA ARG A 50 13.02 -9.51 13.39
C ARG A 50 13.80 -10.64 12.73
N VAL A 51 15.05 -10.37 12.35
CA VAL A 51 15.92 -11.36 11.71
C VAL A 51 16.78 -12.02 12.77
N SER A 52 16.65 -13.33 12.90
CA SER A 52 17.44 -14.14 13.84
C SER A 52 17.91 -15.42 13.17
N GLU A 53 19.16 -15.82 13.43
CA GLU A 53 19.76 -17.03 12.84
C GLU A 53 19.01 -18.32 13.16
N ASN A 54 18.27 -18.35 14.28
CA ASN A 54 17.56 -19.54 14.77
C ASN A 54 16.03 -19.43 14.66
N GLN A 55 15.54 -18.71 13.66
CA GLN A 55 14.12 -18.43 13.55
C GLN A 55 13.36 -19.58 12.86
N ASN A 56 12.76 -20.46 13.66
CA ASN A 56 11.95 -21.57 13.16
C ASN A 56 10.51 -21.18 12.79
N ASN A 57 10.06 -19.99 13.20
CA ASN A 57 8.69 -19.51 12.96
C ASN A 57 8.69 -18.11 12.36
N LEU A 58 8.54 -18.03 11.04
CA LEU A 58 8.49 -16.77 10.31
C LEU A 58 7.29 -15.88 10.72
N LYS A 59 6.17 -16.48 11.13
CA LYS A 59 4.99 -15.71 11.55
C LYS A 59 5.25 -14.90 12.82
N GLU A 60 6.07 -15.40 13.71
CA GLU A 60 6.46 -14.70 14.94
C GLU A 60 7.53 -13.62 14.67
N ALA A 61 8.23 -13.74 13.55
CA ALA A 61 9.24 -12.78 13.13
C ALA A 61 8.68 -11.49 12.58
N ILE A 62 7.48 -11.54 12.01
CA ILE A 62 6.93 -10.48 11.19
C ILE A 62 5.72 -9.88 11.92
N ASP A 63 5.82 -8.61 12.26
CA ASP A 63 4.70 -7.80 12.71
C ASP A 63 4.15 -7.05 11.48
N ASP A 64 3.04 -7.54 10.91
CA ASP A 64 2.42 -6.98 9.70
C ASP A 64 0.90 -6.74 9.89
N PRO A 65 0.49 -5.48 10.11
CA PRO A 65 1.32 -4.31 10.40
C PRO A 65 1.74 -4.24 11.88
N TRP A 66 2.93 -3.69 12.15
CA TRP A 66 3.36 -3.34 13.50
C TRP A 66 2.68 -2.05 14.00
N ILE A 67 2.67 -1.00 13.17
CA ILE A 67 2.01 0.28 13.47
C ILE A 67 1.17 0.70 12.26
N VAL A 68 0.01 1.31 12.52
CA VAL A 68 -0.86 1.91 11.51
C VAL A 68 -1.06 3.39 11.83
N PHE A 69 -0.78 4.24 10.86
CA PHE A 69 -1.06 5.67 10.90
C PHE A 69 -2.18 6.00 9.91
N LYS A 70 -3.26 6.56 10.39
CA LYS A 70 -4.29 7.13 9.52
C LYS A 70 -3.83 8.49 9.03
N CYS A 71 -3.98 8.72 7.74
CA CYS A 71 -3.69 10.01 7.13
C CYS A 71 -4.92 10.90 7.26
N ASN A 72 -4.75 12.05 7.88
CA ASN A 72 -5.83 13.03 7.98
C ASN A 72 -5.95 13.80 6.67
N ASP A 73 -7.17 14.24 6.34
CA ASP A 73 -7.49 14.97 5.10
C ASP A 73 -6.87 16.37 5.00
N VAL A 74 -6.06 16.78 5.96
CA VAL A 74 -5.52 18.14 6.05
C VAL A 74 -4.17 18.19 5.37
N GLY A 75 -4.14 18.72 4.16
CA GLY A 75 -2.91 19.16 3.49
C GLY A 75 -2.32 18.18 2.48
N GLU A 76 -1.13 18.54 2.04
CA GLU A 76 -0.44 17.98 0.89
C GLU A 76 0.39 16.73 1.19
N GLY A 77 -0.19 15.70 1.75
CA GLY A 77 0.48 14.43 2.00
C GLY A 77 0.32 13.92 3.42
N CYS A 78 0.85 12.75 3.68
CA CYS A 78 0.86 12.10 4.97
C CYS A 78 2.30 11.92 5.44
N SER A 79 2.64 12.49 6.59
CA SER A 79 3.92 12.31 7.23
C SER A 79 3.73 11.84 8.67
N PHE A 80 4.62 10.99 9.13
CA PHE A 80 4.58 10.49 10.51
C PHE A 80 5.98 10.19 11.02
N ASN A 81 6.09 10.12 12.33
CA ASN A 81 7.29 9.69 13.03
C ASN A 81 6.93 8.51 13.93
N PHE A 82 7.81 7.55 14.02
CA PHE A 82 7.68 6.46 14.98
C PHE A 82 8.98 6.18 15.70
N ASN A 83 8.87 5.60 16.88
CA ASN A 83 9.99 5.15 17.68
C ASN A 83 9.74 3.73 18.15
N ASP A 84 10.72 2.84 17.95
CA ASP A 84 10.67 1.48 18.48
C ASP A 84 11.34 1.43 19.85
N SER A 85 10.53 1.50 20.91
CA SER A 85 11.01 1.41 22.30
C SER A 85 11.59 0.04 22.65
N ASP A 86 11.22 -0.99 21.88
CA ASP A 86 11.68 -2.36 22.09
C ASP A 86 12.94 -2.71 21.31
N PHE A 87 13.39 -1.82 20.43
CA PHE A 87 14.55 -2.05 19.57
C PHE A 87 15.75 -2.63 20.32
N PHE A 88 16.12 -2.06 21.48
CA PHE A 88 17.26 -2.51 22.25
C PHE A 88 17.04 -3.86 22.96
N LYS A 89 15.80 -4.27 23.18
CA LYS A 89 15.42 -5.53 23.80
C LYS A 89 15.39 -6.68 22.80
N LEU A 90 15.13 -6.39 21.53
CA LEU A 90 15.05 -7.36 20.45
C LEU A 90 16.44 -7.91 20.14
N LYS A 91 16.52 -9.20 19.79
CA LYS A 91 17.77 -9.85 19.38
C LYS A 91 17.89 -9.83 17.86
N GLY A 92 19.14 -9.82 17.36
CA GLY A 92 19.42 -9.85 15.93
C GLY A 92 19.25 -8.52 15.21
N GLU A 93 19.12 -8.60 13.91
CA GLU A 93 18.85 -7.46 13.04
C GLU A 93 17.35 -7.20 12.94
N ILE A 94 16.99 -5.96 12.68
CA ILE A 94 15.61 -5.56 12.49
C ILE A 94 15.48 -4.86 11.14
N VAL A 95 14.45 -5.25 10.40
CA VAL A 95 14.12 -4.63 9.12
C VAL A 95 12.78 -3.93 9.27
N TYR A 96 12.74 -2.68 8.82
CA TYR A 96 11.51 -1.93 8.72
C TYR A 96 11.25 -1.58 7.26
N TYR A 97 10.00 -1.68 6.85
CA TYR A 97 9.53 -1.06 5.62
C TYR A 97 8.14 -0.49 5.83
N VAL A 98 7.72 0.33 4.92
CA VAL A 98 6.48 1.08 5.04
C VAL A 98 5.61 0.78 3.83
N ARG A 99 4.32 0.65 4.09
CA ARG A 99 3.30 0.45 3.07
C ARG A 99 2.29 1.57 3.15
N ALA A 100 2.17 2.37 2.09
CA ALA A 100 1.12 3.37 1.93
C ALA A 100 -0.07 2.73 1.22
N ILE A 101 -1.27 2.96 1.76
CA ILE A 101 -2.52 2.42 1.22
C ILE A 101 -3.40 3.60 0.86
N GLN A 102 -3.84 3.61 -0.39
CA GLN A 102 -4.73 4.61 -0.95
C GLN A 102 -6.18 4.34 -0.50
N GLU A 103 -7.01 5.38 -0.49
CA GLU A 103 -8.45 5.23 -0.40
C GLU A 103 -8.98 4.29 -1.50
N PRO A 104 -9.98 3.46 -1.21
CA PRO A 104 -10.47 2.48 -2.18
C PRO A 104 -11.07 3.16 -3.42
N THR A 105 -10.65 2.69 -4.59
CA THR A 105 -11.23 3.05 -5.89
C THR A 105 -11.71 1.80 -6.60
N LEU A 106 -12.67 1.96 -7.49
CA LEU A 106 -13.21 0.83 -8.25
C LEU A 106 -12.20 0.39 -9.31
N ALA A 107 -11.85 -0.90 -9.28
CA ALA A 107 -10.98 -1.52 -10.27
C ALA A 107 -11.45 -2.93 -10.61
N VAL A 108 -11.18 -3.36 -11.84
CA VAL A 108 -11.43 -4.73 -12.28
C VAL A 108 -10.52 -5.67 -11.50
N GLY A 109 -11.11 -6.69 -10.89
CA GLY A 109 -10.36 -7.66 -10.09
C GLY A 109 -9.90 -7.15 -8.71
N GLY A 110 -10.37 -5.99 -8.27
CA GLY A 110 -10.10 -5.43 -6.95
C GLY A 110 -10.47 -6.38 -5.81
N ASP A 111 -11.63 -7.00 -5.90
CA ASP A 111 -12.04 -8.15 -5.09
C ASP A 111 -12.54 -9.26 -6.02
N PRO A 112 -11.77 -10.32 -6.29
CA PRO A 112 -12.17 -11.37 -7.22
C PRO A 112 -13.42 -12.13 -6.77
N LEU A 113 -13.76 -12.12 -5.50
CA LEU A 113 -14.96 -12.76 -4.96
C LEU A 113 -16.13 -11.80 -4.82
N ARG A 114 -15.87 -10.49 -4.73
CA ARG A 114 -16.86 -9.43 -4.47
C ARG A 114 -17.81 -9.82 -3.33
N CYS A 115 -17.19 -10.06 -2.17
CA CYS A 115 -17.88 -10.53 -0.99
C CYS A 115 -18.87 -9.50 -0.43
N LYS A 116 -20.11 -9.93 -0.21
CA LYS A 116 -21.03 -9.22 0.68
C LYS A 116 -20.72 -9.62 2.11
N LEU A 117 -20.34 -8.64 2.92
CA LEU A 117 -19.95 -8.87 4.29
C LEU A 117 -21.13 -8.72 5.25
N ASP A 118 -21.15 -9.52 6.31
CA ASP A 118 -22.04 -9.33 7.45
C ASP A 118 -21.53 -8.20 8.37
N GLN A 119 -22.27 -7.92 9.45
CA GLN A 119 -21.87 -6.90 10.44
C GLN A 119 -20.57 -7.23 11.17
N LYS A 120 -20.11 -8.47 11.12
CA LYS A 120 -18.86 -8.95 11.73
C LYS A 120 -17.70 -9.01 10.76
N GLY A 121 -17.93 -8.65 9.48
CA GLY A 121 -16.91 -8.70 8.42
C GLY A 121 -16.71 -10.08 7.77
N ASN A 122 -17.59 -11.05 8.03
CA ASN A 122 -17.53 -12.36 7.36
C ASN A 122 -18.22 -12.29 6.01
N CYS A 123 -17.64 -12.97 5.02
CA CYS A 123 -18.24 -13.11 3.71
C CYS A 123 -19.45 -14.06 3.75
N ILE A 124 -20.65 -13.55 3.47
CA ILE A 124 -21.90 -14.33 3.48
C ILE A 124 -22.40 -14.65 2.09
N GLU A 125 -21.96 -13.92 1.08
CA GLU A 125 -22.36 -14.12 -0.32
C GLU A 125 -21.22 -13.67 -1.21
N THR A 126 -20.98 -14.39 -2.31
CA THR A 126 -19.96 -14.03 -3.30
C THR A 126 -20.61 -13.81 -4.66
N LYS A 127 -20.13 -12.81 -5.40
CA LYS A 127 -20.47 -12.55 -6.80
C LYS A 127 -19.21 -12.53 -7.66
N PRO A 128 -18.57 -13.69 -7.94
CA PRO A 128 -17.36 -13.74 -8.74
C PRO A 128 -17.60 -13.16 -10.14
N CYS A 129 -16.60 -12.50 -10.69
CA CYS A 129 -16.62 -12.06 -12.07
C CYS A 129 -16.23 -13.22 -13.01
N TYR A 130 -17.06 -13.49 -14.00
CA TYR A 130 -16.84 -14.54 -14.98
C TYR A 130 -16.55 -13.91 -16.35
N ALA A 131 -15.40 -14.21 -16.93
CA ALA A 131 -15.03 -13.74 -18.28
C ALA A 131 -15.80 -14.44 -19.41
N SER A 132 -16.36 -15.64 -19.15
CA SER A 132 -17.12 -16.42 -20.11
C SER A 132 -17.89 -17.56 -19.43
N GLY A 133 -18.71 -18.27 -20.18
CA GLY A 133 -19.43 -19.45 -19.71
C GLY A 133 -20.85 -19.15 -19.21
N PRO A 134 -21.56 -20.16 -18.62
CA PRO A 134 -22.98 -20.05 -18.28
C PRO A 134 -23.30 -19.05 -17.17
N LYS A 135 -22.30 -18.59 -16.45
CA LYS A 135 -22.44 -17.57 -15.39
C LYS A 135 -21.94 -16.19 -15.81
N PHE A 136 -21.52 -16.03 -17.07
CA PHE A 136 -21.10 -14.75 -17.61
C PHE A 136 -22.30 -13.79 -17.73
N ASP A 137 -22.16 -12.61 -17.16
CA ASP A 137 -23.13 -11.52 -17.29
C ASP A 137 -22.46 -10.37 -18.07
N PRO A 138 -22.90 -10.07 -19.29
CA PRO A 138 -22.35 -9.00 -20.10
C PRO A 138 -22.60 -7.59 -19.53
N ASN A 139 -23.53 -7.46 -18.57
CA ASN A 139 -23.82 -6.20 -17.90
C ASN A 139 -23.03 -6.01 -16.59
N ASP A 140 -22.27 -7.03 -16.19
CA ASP A 140 -21.42 -6.96 -14.99
C ASP A 140 -20.08 -6.31 -15.36
N ASP A 141 -19.82 -5.12 -14.83
CA ASP A 141 -18.58 -4.37 -15.05
C ASP A 141 -17.36 -4.97 -14.33
N CYS A 142 -17.59 -5.98 -13.49
CA CYS A 142 -16.56 -6.64 -12.71
C CYS A 142 -15.75 -5.72 -11.78
N LEU A 143 -16.26 -4.53 -11.49
CA LEU A 143 -15.60 -3.59 -10.62
C LEU A 143 -15.79 -3.93 -9.14
N ALA A 144 -14.75 -3.75 -8.37
CA ALA A 144 -14.77 -3.81 -6.93
C ALA A 144 -13.80 -2.78 -6.33
N PRO A 145 -14.08 -2.26 -5.11
CA PRO A 145 -13.20 -1.31 -4.47
C PRO A 145 -11.89 -1.97 -4.05
N ILE A 146 -10.77 -1.35 -4.38
CA ILE A 146 -9.44 -1.72 -3.93
C ILE A 146 -8.62 -0.48 -3.59
N GLY A 147 -7.87 -0.51 -2.48
CA GLY A 147 -6.87 0.49 -2.17
C GLY A 147 -5.53 0.11 -2.80
N GLU A 148 -5.05 0.92 -3.71
CA GLU A 148 -3.73 0.78 -4.28
C GLU A 148 -2.66 0.87 -3.19
N ARG A 149 -1.54 0.17 -3.40
CA ARG A 149 -0.47 0.04 -2.41
C ARG A 149 0.86 0.45 -2.99
N ALA A 150 1.63 1.21 -2.21
CA ALA A 150 3.02 1.51 -2.50
C ALA A 150 3.90 1.08 -1.32
N TRP A 151 5.09 0.53 -1.62
CA TRP A 151 6.05 0.07 -0.62
C TRP A 151 7.31 0.91 -0.68
N SER A 152 7.88 1.19 0.49
CA SER A 152 9.23 1.75 0.58
C SER A 152 10.29 0.68 0.37
N SER A 153 11.52 1.10 0.10
CA SER A 153 12.67 0.24 0.30
C SER A 153 12.77 -0.20 1.77
N PRO A 154 13.22 -1.43 2.05
CA PRO A 154 13.47 -1.87 3.40
C PRO A 154 14.67 -1.13 4.02
N ILE A 155 14.60 -0.91 5.33
CA ILE A 155 15.66 -0.30 6.13
C ILE A 155 16.17 -1.37 7.10
N PHE A 156 17.43 -1.74 6.95
CA PHE A 156 18.10 -2.73 7.79
C PHE A 156 18.82 -2.02 8.92
N ILE A 157 18.57 -2.43 10.14
CA ILE A 157 19.24 -1.89 11.32
C ILE A 157 19.88 -3.03 12.09
N SER A 158 21.21 -3.02 12.17
CA SER A 158 21.98 -3.92 12.98
C SER A 158 22.46 -3.21 14.25
N LYS A 159 22.54 -3.95 15.36
CA LYS A 159 23.18 -3.47 16.57
C LYS A 159 24.69 -3.63 16.43
N GLN A 160 25.44 -2.55 16.60
CA GLN A 160 26.87 -2.68 16.79
C GLN A 160 27.12 -3.37 18.12
N ASN A 161 27.75 -4.55 18.08
CA ASN A 161 28.31 -5.14 19.28
C ASN A 161 29.44 -4.20 19.75
N SER A 162 29.19 -3.45 20.82
CA SER A 162 30.27 -2.76 21.52
C SER A 162 31.19 -3.84 22.07
N SER A 163 32.36 -3.95 21.46
CA SER A 163 33.48 -4.77 21.90
C SER A 163 34.02 -4.22 23.19
#